data_119d0fb10f480751d1b49c535939e7f2
#
_entry.id   119d0fb10f480751d1b49c535939e7f2
#
_cell.length_a   1.000
_cell.length_b   1.000
_cell.length_c   1.000
_cell.angle_alpha   90.00
_cell.angle_beta   90.00
_cell.angle_gamma   90.00
#
_symmetry.space_group_name_H-M   'P 1'
#
loop_
_entity.id
_entity.type
_entity.pdbx_description
1 polymer ?
#
loop_
_entity_poly.entity_id
_entity_poly.type
_entity_poly.pdbx_seq_one_letter_code
_entity_poly.pdbx_strand_id
1 'polypeptide(L)'
;MPKHNALRVMSVSVATAGALSLGLTGPAAHASTPLDYVALGDSYSAGSGVLPVDLSNLLCLRSTANYPHVIAAGTGASLDDVTCGGAQTKDFTEAQYPGVPPQTDALDAGTDLVTLTIGGNDNGTFINAVTACGSAGLLSGGKGSPCKDKNGSTFTDQIETNTYPALKAALRDVRAKAPGARVAALGYPWITPATADPSCFAKLPIAAGDIPYLRDIQAHLNAAVKRSAEETGAVYVDFSQVSEGHDACADRGTRWIEPLLFSANLVPVHPNALGERRMAGHTMEVLGLD
;
A
#
# COMPACT_ATOMS: atom_id res chain seq x y z
N MET A 1 65.88 61.19 -64.30
CA MET A 1 64.64 60.67 -64.91
C MET A 1 63.97 59.76 -63.90
N PRO A 2 62.97 60.25 -63.14
CA PRO A 2 62.26 59.38 -62.20
C PRO A 2 60.94 58.87 -62.80
N LYS A 3 60.68 57.61 -62.57
CA LYS A 3 59.44 56.92 -62.96
C LYS A 3 58.38 57.04 -61.81
N HIS A 4 57.23 57.58 -62.16
CA HIS A 4 56.07 57.66 -61.26
C HIS A 4 55.36 56.29 -61.16
N ASN A 5 55.27 55.77 -60.00
CA ASN A 5 54.42 54.63 -59.69
C ASN A 5 53.09 55.10 -59.13
N ALA A 6 52.00 54.83 -59.80
CA ALA A 6 50.65 55.17 -59.38
C ALA A 6 50.15 54.03 -58.42
N LEU A 7 49.80 54.42 -57.24
CA LEU A 7 49.20 53.52 -56.22
C LEU A 7 47.69 53.42 -56.49
N ARG A 8 47.28 52.19 -56.82
CA ARG A 8 45.81 51.90 -56.93
C ARG A 8 45.27 51.57 -55.53
N VAL A 9 44.36 52.41 -55.07
CA VAL A 9 43.58 52.14 -53.85
C VAL A 9 42.46 51.19 -54.20
N MET A 10 42.50 49.96 -53.56
CA MET A 10 41.45 48.98 -53.67
C MET A 10 40.47 49.17 -52.49
N SER A 11 39.25 49.60 -52.81
CA SER A 11 38.17 49.72 -51.81
C SER A 11 37.59 48.36 -51.52
N VAL A 12 37.73 47.89 -50.24
CA VAL A 12 37.09 46.68 -49.76
C VAL A 12 35.74 47.04 -49.16
N SER A 13 34.68 46.62 -49.83
CA SER A 13 33.30 46.74 -49.32
C SER A 13 33.04 45.57 -48.35
N VAL A 14 32.90 45.89 -47.08
CA VAL A 14 32.47 44.91 -46.06
C VAL A 14 30.94 44.79 -46.10
N ALA A 15 30.47 43.66 -46.58
CA ALA A 15 29.06 43.26 -46.52
C ALA A 15 28.76 42.70 -45.11
N THR A 16 28.02 43.45 -44.29
CA THR A 16 27.50 42.96 -43.02
C THR A 16 26.32 42.02 -43.25
N ALA A 17 26.53 40.72 -43.13
CA ALA A 17 25.44 39.72 -43.11
C ALA A 17 24.77 39.79 -41.73
N GLY A 18 23.57 40.36 -41.66
CA GLY A 18 22.71 40.27 -40.48
C GLY A 18 22.18 38.86 -40.31
N ALA A 19 22.65 38.17 -39.29
CA ALA A 19 22.06 36.89 -38.88
C ALA A 19 20.73 37.14 -38.14
N LEU A 20 19.59 36.89 -38.82
CA LEU A 20 18.29 36.76 -38.17
C LEU A 20 18.32 35.45 -37.34
N SER A 21 18.51 35.55 -36.03
CA SER A 21 18.25 34.45 -35.11
C SER A 21 16.73 34.31 -34.94
N LEU A 22 16.10 33.39 -35.68
CA LEU A 22 14.77 32.91 -35.36
C LEU A 22 14.86 32.16 -34.04
N GLY A 23 14.47 32.81 -32.94
CA GLY A 23 14.25 32.18 -31.66
C GLY A 23 13.11 31.16 -31.79
N LEU A 24 13.45 29.86 -31.86
CA LEU A 24 12.49 28.77 -31.65
C LEU A 24 12.06 28.78 -30.17
N THR A 25 11.03 29.58 -29.87
CA THR A 25 10.28 29.40 -28.61
C THR A 25 9.45 28.12 -28.76
N GLY A 26 10.05 26.95 -28.43
CA GLY A 26 9.29 25.74 -28.22
C GLY A 26 8.26 26.01 -27.10
N PRO A 27 7.08 25.32 -27.14
CA PRO A 27 6.13 25.44 -26.08
C PRO A 27 6.84 25.04 -24.77
N ALA A 28 6.79 25.93 -23.76
CA ALA A 28 7.26 25.61 -22.44
C ALA A 28 6.48 24.36 -21.98
N ALA A 29 7.18 23.25 -21.71
CA ALA A 29 6.57 22.10 -21.08
C ALA A 29 6.02 22.58 -19.74
N HIS A 30 4.70 22.69 -19.63
CA HIS A 30 4.06 22.92 -18.34
C HIS A 30 4.40 21.71 -17.50
N ALA A 31 5.23 21.88 -16.47
CA ALA A 31 5.40 20.86 -15.44
C ALA A 31 4.00 20.61 -14.86
N SER A 32 3.45 19.41 -15.06
CA SER A 32 2.21 19.01 -14.42
C SER A 32 2.42 19.11 -12.92
N THR A 33 1.47 19.69 -12.21
CA THR A 33 1.46 19.69 -10.74
C THR A 33 1.55 18.22 -10.29
N PRO A 34 2.44 17.87 -9.34
CA PRO A 34 2.45 16.54 -8.77
C PRO A 34 1.07 16.17 -8.22
N LEU A 35 0.67 14.90 -8.34
CA LEU A 35 -0.56 14.42 -7.71
C LEU A 35 -0.49 14.66 -6.19
N ASP A 36 -1.55 15.20 -5.61
CA ASP A 36 -1.73 15.27 -4.16
C ASP A 36 -2.20 13.89 -3.67
N TYR A 37 -1.31 13.17 -3.00
CA TYR A 37 -1.51 11.79 -2.60
C TYR A 37 -1.53 11.65 -1.08
N VAL A 38 -2.65 11.16 -0.53
CA VAL A 38 -2.79 10.83 0.89
C VAL A 38 -2.88 9.32 1.07
N ALA A 39 -2.00 8.76 1.91
CA ALA A 39 -2.03 7.36 2.28
C ALA A 39 -2.64 7.19 3.68
N LEU A 40 -3.73 6.45 3.76
CA LEU A 40 -4.41 6.07 4.99
C LEU A 40 -4.20 4.58 5.26
N GLY A 41 -4.61 4.14 6.44
CA GLY A 41 -4.75 2.72 6.71
C GLY A 41 -3.95 2.20 7.89
N ASP A 42 -3.91 0.87 7.96
CA ASP A 42 -3.35 0.11 9.06
C ASP A 42 -1.87 -0.29 8.85
N SER A 43 -1.43 -1.32 9.55
CA SER A 43 -0.04 -1.79 9.52
C SER A 43 0.44 -2.29 8.16
N TYR A 44 -0.46 -2.75 7.28
CA TYR A 44 -0.10 -3.15 5.91
C TYR A 44 0.16 -1.92 5.03
N SER A 45 -0.59 -0.83 5.21
CA SER A 45 -0.30 0.45 4.57
C SER A 45 0.92 1.13 5.18
N ALA A 46 1.10 1.03 6.50
CA ALA A 46 2.25 1.59 7.20
C ALA A 46 3.57 0.85 6.89
N GLY A 47 3.52 -0.37 6.34
CA GLY A 47 4.70 -1.22 6.16
C GLY A 47 5.35 -1.59 7.49
N SER A 48 4.53 -1.86 8.53
CA SER A 48 5.00 -2.07 9.89
C SER A 48 6.00 -3.23 9.97
N GLY A 49 7.20 -2.92 10.44
CA GLY A 49 8.29 -3.88 10.56
C GLY A 49 9.34 -3.80 9.43
N VAL A 50 9.07 -3.10 8.34
CA VAL A 50 10.03 -2.84 7.25
C VAL A 50 10.93 -1.66 7.63
N LEU A 51 12.24 -1.79 7.41
CA LEU A 51 13.19 -0.70 7.62
C LEU A 51 13.37 0.15 6.34
N PRO A 52 13.67 1.44 6.47
CA PRO A 52 13.81 2.22 7.70
C PRO A 52 12.45 2.63 8.29
N VAL A 53 12.39 2.75 9.62
CA VAL A 53 11.20 3.23 10.34
C VAL A 53 11.14 4.76 10.27
N ASP A 54 9.94 5.30 10.07
CA ASP A 54 9.68 6.73 10.23
C ASP A 54 9.76 7.12 11.71
N LEU A 55 10.71 7.99 12.03
CA LEU A 55 10.96 8.44 13.41
C LEU A 55 10.05 9.59 13.84
N SER A 56 9.23 10.14 12.95
CA SER A 56 8.32 11.24 13.27
C SER A 56 7.19 10.79 14.23
N ASN A 57 6.76 9.53 14.11
CA ASN A 57 5.77 8.92 15.01
C ASN A 57 6.03 7.42 15.19
N LEU A 58 6.77 7.07 16.23
CA LEU A 58 7.13 5.67 16.52
C LEU A 58 5.92 4.81 16.93
N LEU A 59 4.82 5.38 17.40
CA LEU A 59 3.63 4.63 17.78
C LEU A 59 2.95 3.99 16.57
N CYS A 60 3.09 4.61 15.39
CA CYS A 60 2.51 4.11 14.16
C CYS A 60 3.34 3.01 13.48
N LEU A 61 4.59 2.77 13.91
CA LEU A 61 5.51 1.79 13.31
C LEU A 61 5.56 1.88 11.78
N ARG A 62 5.43 3.09 11.24
CA ARG A 62 5.41 3.37 9.82
C ARG A 62 6.81 3.25 9.23
N SER A 63 6.91 2.69 8.02
CA SER A 63 8.15 2.60 7.25
C SER A 63 8.21 3.69 6.19
N THR A 64 9.37 4.27 5.96
CA THR A 64 9.62 5.14 4.80
C THR A 64 9.87 4.36 3.51
N ALA A 65 9.71 3.02 3.55
CA ALA A 65 9.79 2.12 2.41
C ALA A 65 8.51 1.28 2.23
N ASN A 66 7.37 1.74 2.78
CA ASN A 66 6.06 1.15 2.58
C ASN A 66 5.55 1.36 1.15
N TYR A 67 4.46 0.68 0.76
CA TYR A 67 3.94 0.79 -0.60
C TYR A 67 3.54 2.22 -1.01
N PRO A 68 3.01 3.09 -0.10
CA PRO A 68 2.72 4.47 -0.45
C PRO A 68 3.95 5.26 -0.89
N HIS A 69 5.08 5.13 -0.18
CA HIS A 69 6.34 5.77 -0.58
C HIS A 69 6.87 5.25 -1.92
N VAL A 70 6.69 3.94 -2.20
CA VAL A 70 7.07 3.36 -3.50
C VAL A 70 6.21 3.93 -4.63
N ILE A 71 4.89 4.06 -4.42
CA ILE A 71 3.97 4.69 -5.38
C ILE A 71 4.38 6.15 -5.61
N ALA A 72 4.57 6.92 -4.54
CA ALA A 72 4.95 8.34 -4.64
C ALA A 72 6.27 8.52 -5.41
N ALA A 73 7.27 7.68 -5.14
CA ALA A 73 8.54 7.70 -5.86
C ALA A 73 8.39 7.34 -7.35
N GLY A 74 7.50 6.40 -7.69
CA GLY A 74 7.25 5.96 -9.07
C GLY A 74 6.47 6.99 -9.88
N THR A 75 5.54 7.71 -9.26
CA THR A 75 4.64 8.66 -9.93
C THR A 75 5.09 10.12 -9.82
N GLY A 76 6.02 10.44 -8.93
CA GLY A 76 6.37 11.82 -8.58
C GLY A 76 5.28 12.54 -7.76
N ALA A 77 4.36 11.81 -7.13
CA ALA A 77 3.30 12.38 -6.31
C ALA A 77 3.85 13.02 -5.02
N SER A 78 3.16 14.05 -4.52
CA SER A 78 3.38 14.64 -3.21
C SER A 78 2.62 13.80 -2.18
N LEU A 79 3.33 13.03 -1.36
CA LEU A 79 2.73 12.09 -0.40
C LEU A 79 2.56 12.72 0.98
N ASP A 80 1.34 12.68 1.50
CA ASP A 80 1.05 12.79 2.93
C ASP A 80 0.68 11.38 3.47
N ASP A 81 1.62 10.77 4.21
CA ASP A 81 1.47 9.42 4.75
C ASP A 81 1.03 9.49 6.21
N VAL A 82 -0.25 9.25 6.46
CA VAL A 82 -0.82 9.20 7.82
C VAL A 82 -1.20 7.78 8.25
N THR A 83 -0.69 6.77 7.54
CA THR A 83 -0.88 5.36 7.91
C THR A 83 -0.36 5.09 9.32
N CYS A 84 -1.01 4.17 10.03
CA CYS A 84 -0.61 3.87 11.41
C CYS A 84 -0.85 2.39 11.75
N GLY A 85 0.18 1.72 12.25
CA GLY A 85 0.09 0.33 12.67
C GLY A 85 -1.03 0.10 13.69
N GLY A 86 -1.84 -0.94 13.48
CA GLY A 86 -2.97 -1.28 14.35
C GLY A 86 -4.23 -0.44 14.14
N ALA A 87 -4.26 0.48 13.17
CA ALA A 87 -5.43 1.31 12.90
C ALA A 87 -6.67 0.46 12.58
N GLN A 88 -7.81 0.89 13.08
CA GLN A 88 -9.14 0.38 12.82
C GLN A 88 -9.94 1.40 12.01
N THR A 89 -11.06 1.01 11.45
CA THR A 89 -11.94 1.93 10.70
C THR A 89 -12.34 3.17 11.49
N LYS A 90 -12.54 3.06 12.80
CA LYS A 90 -12.86 4.19 13.70
C LYS A 90 -11.75 5.25 13.75
N ASP A 91 -10.49 4.83 13.58
CA ASP A 91 -9.33 5.73 13.66
C ASP A 91 -9.22 6.66 12.42
N PHE A 92 -10.12 6.50 11.46
CA PHE A 92 -10.29 7.47 10.38
C PHE A 92 -10.94 8.76 10.87
N THR A 93 -11.81 8.69 11.88
CA THR A 93 -12.54 9.84 12.44
C THR A 93 -12.22 10.12 13.91
N GLU A 94 -11.43 9.25 14.55
CA GLU A 94 -11.00 9.38 15.95
C GLU A 94 -9.48 9.34 16.04
N ALA A 95 -8.91 9.98 17.05
CA ALA A 95 -7.47 9.90 17.33
C ALA A 95 -7.10 8.49 17.82
N GLN A 96 -6.21 7.80 17.09
CA GLN A 96 -5.76 6.45 17.48
C GLN A 96 -4.92 6.46 18.77
N TYR A 97 -4.04 7.45 18.90
CA TYR A 97 -3.18 7.67 20.06
C TYR A 97 -3.09 9.17 20.38
N PRO A 98 -2.68 9.55 21.60
CA PRO A 98 -2.34 10.95 21.89
C PRO A 98 -1.30 11.48 20.91
N GLY A 99 -1.64 12.54 20.18
CA GLY A 99 -0.76 13.15 19.17
C GLY A 99 -0.83 12.49 17.77
N VAL A 100 -1.69 11.49 17.59
CA VAL A 100 -2.02 10.92 16.27
C VAL A 100 -3.46 11.34 15.94
N PRO A 101 -3.65 12.34 15.06
CA PRO A 101 -4.98 12.83 14.70
C PRO A 101 -5.77 11.78 13.91
N PRO A 102 -7.10 11.95 13.75
CA PRO A 102 -7.89 11.15 12.83
C PRO A 102 -7.27 11.15 11.44
N GLN A 103 -7.18 9.97 10.80
CA GLN A 103 -6.48 9.88 9.51
C GLN A 103 -7.16 10.71 8.42
N THR A 104 -8.49 10.87 8.45
CA THR A 104 -9.21 11.69 7.46
C THR A 104 -8.98 13.20 7.61
N ASP A 105 -8.30 13.65 8.65
CA ASP A 105 -7.94 15.07 8.79
C ASP A 105 -6.83 15.50 7.80
N ALA A 106 -6.13 14.54 7.20
CA ALA A 106 -5.17 14.76 6.12
C ALA A 106 -5.83 14.97 4.75
N LEU A 107 -7.13 14.69 4.63
CA LEU A 107 -7.87 14.78 3.37
C LEU A 107 -8.52 16.15 3.18
N ASP A 108 -8.51 16.63 1.95
CA ASP A 108 -9.26 17.81 1.54
C ASP A 108 -9.80 17.68 0.10
N ALA A 109 -10.45 18.76 -0.40
CA ALA A 109 -11.01 18.78 -1.74
C ALA A 109 -9.96 18.82 -2.86
N GLY A 110 -8.70 19.09 -2.54
CA GLY A 110 -7.57 19.11 -3.48
C GLY A 110 -6.85 17.77 -3.58
N THR A 111 -7.17 16.80 -2.69
CA THR A 111 -6.58 15.46 -2.74
C THR A 111 -6.95 14.75 -4.04
N ASP A 112 -5.93 14.28 -4.79
CA ASP A 112 -6.10 13.59 -6.09
C ASP A 112 -6.16 12.07 -5.94
N LEU A 113 -5.36 11.50 -5.03
CA LEU A 113 -5.23 10.06 -4.83
C LEU A 113 -5.29 9.71 -3.34
N VAL A 114 -6.07 8.68 -3.02
CA VAL A 114 -6.08 8.05 -1.69
C VAL A 114 -5.88 6.55 -1.84
N THR A 115 -4.95 5.97 -1.08
CA THR A 115 -4.82 4.51 -0.96
C THR A 115 -4.91 4.08 0.50
N LEU A 116 -5.47 2.89 0.74
CA LEU A 116 -5.61 2.38 2.10
C LEU A 116 -5.75 0.85 2.15
N THR A 117 -5.20 0.24 3.21
CA THR A 117 -5.63 -1.05 3.75
C THR A 117 -6.27 -0.78 5.10
N ILE A 118 -7.46 -1.34 5.38
CA ILE A 118 -8.16 -1.14 6.66
C ILE A 118 -9.17 -2.26 6.93
N GLY A 119 -9.53 -2.47 8.17
CA GLY A 119 -10.53 -3.43 8.62
C GLY A 119 -9.92 -4.71 9.22
N GLY A 120 -8.66 -5.01 8.96
CA GLY A 120 -7.98 -6.18 9.53
C GLY A 120 -7.90 -6.16 11.06
N ASN A 121 -7.89 -4.98 11.66
CA ASN A 121 -7.82 -4.80 13.12
C ASN A 121 -9.18 -4.54 13.77
N ASP A 122 -10.24 -4.38 12.99
CA ASP A 122 -11.57 -4.06 13.52
C ASP A 122 -12.03 -5.11 14.52
N ASN A 123 -12.38 -4.65 15.73
CA ASN A 123 -12.77 -5.50 16.85
C ASN A 123 -11.75 -6.61 17.21
N GLY A 124 -10.51 -6.50 16.72
CA GLY A 124 -9.50 -7.53 16.87
C GLY A 124 -9.79 -8.83 16.11
N THR A 125 -10.77 -8.87 15.22
CA THR A 125 -11.31 -10.12 14.63
C THR A 125 -10.21 -10.94 13.97
N PHE A 126 -9.42 -10.35 13.07
CA PHE A 126 -8.41 -11.11 12.34
C PHE A 126 -7.22 -11.50 13.22
N ILE A 127 -6.73 -10.61 14.08
CA ILE A 127 -5.62 -10.93 15.00
C ILE A 127 -6.05 -11.99 16.02
N ASN A 128 -7.30 -11.97 16.48
CA ASN A 128 -7.84 -13.01 17.36
C ASN A 128 -7.94 -14.36 16.64
N ALA A 129 -8.31 -14.39 15.35
CA ALA A 129 -8.30 -15.61 14.55
C ALA A 129 -6.89 -16.19 14.43
N VAL A 130 -5.89 -15.37 14.08
CA VAL A 130 -4.48 -15.79 13.99
C VAL A 130 -3.98 -16.34 15.34
N THR A 131 -4.26 -15.64 16.43
CA THR A 131 -3.83 -16.02 17.79
C THR A 131 -4.52 -17.30 18.26
N ALA A 132 -5.83 -17.43 18.03
CA ALA A 132 -6.60 -18.62 18.40
C ALA A 132 -6.10 -19.85 17.62
N CYS A 133 -5.91 -19.72 16.30
CA CYS A 133 -5.43 -20.81 15.46
C CYS A 133 -3.97 -21.17 15.75
N GLY A 134 -3.12 -20.20 16.04
CA GLY A 134 -1.74 -20.43 16.48
C GLY A 134 -1.67 -21.19 17.79
N SER A 135 -2.47 -20.77 18.79
CA SER A 135 -2.54 -21.44 20.09
C SER A 135 -3.07 -22.87 19.97
N ALA A 136 -4.15 -23.07 19.21
CA ALA A 136 -4.74 -24.39 18.96
C ALA A 136 -3.76 -25.31 18.19
N GLY A 137 -3.04 -24.75 17.23
CA GLY A 137 -2.01 -25.47 16.46
C GLY A 137 -0.87 -25.96 17.35
N LEU A 138 -0.35 -25.11 18.24
CA LEU A 138 0.68 -25.51 19.21
C LEU A 138 0.19 -26.64 20.12
N LEU A 139 -1.02 -26.53 20.67
CA LEU A 139 -1.60 -27.53 21.56
C LEU A 139 -1.85 -28.88 20.87
N SER A 140 -2.18 -28.89 19.58
CA SER A 140 -2.42 -30.09 18.77
C SER A 140 -1.15 -30.67 18.15
N GLY A 141 0.01 -30.03 18.32
CA GLY A 141 1.24 -30.40 17.61
C GLY A 141 1.10 -30.28 16.09
N GLY A 142 0.33 -29.32 15.60
CA GLY A 142 0.11 -29.05 14.19
C GLY A 142 -0.89 -29.98 13.49
N LYS A 143 -1.65 -30.77 14.21
CA LYS A 143 -2.54 -31.82 13.65
C LYS A 143 -4.01 -31.43 13.72
N GLY A 144 -4.79 -31.88 12.72
CA GLY A 144 -6.24 -31.71 12.68
C GLY A 144 -6.65 -30.25 12.34
N SER A 145 -7.85 -29.89 12.78
CA SER A 145 -8.45 -28.56 12.57
C SER A 145 -9.01 -27.98 13.87
N PRO A 146 -8.23 -27.97 14.98
CA PRO A 146 -8.76 -27.64 16.32
C PRO A 146 -9.27 -26.20 16.43
N CYS A 147 -8.75 -25.28 15.64
CA CYS A 147 -9.22 -23.88 15.60
C CYS A 147 -10.59 -23.79 14.93
N LYS A 148 -10.75 -24.39 13.76
CA LYS A 148 -12.03 -24.47 13.04
C LYS A 148 -13.09 -25.18 13.88
N ASP A 149 -12.75 -26.32 14.47
CA ASP A 149 -13.67 -27.13 15.28
C ASP A 149 -14.22 -26.34 16.48
N LYS A 150 -13.39 -25.47 17.07
CA LYS A 150 -13.77 -24.63 18.21
C LYS A 150 -14.55 -23.37 17.82
N ASN A 151 -14.17 -22.69 16.74
CA ASN A 151 -14.65 -21.35 16.44
C ASN A 151 -15.72 -21.31 15.34
N GLY A 152 -15.81 -22.35 14.48
CA GLY A 152 -16.82 -22.42 13.40
C GLY A 152 -16.82 -21.17 12.53
N SER A 153 -17.99 -20.50 12.42
CA SER A 153 -18.17 -19.26 11.64
C SER A 153 -17.95 -17.97 12.44
N THR A 154 -17.56 -18.05 13.72
CA THR A 154 -17.50 -16.87 14.62
C THR A 154 -16.75 -15.68 14.00
N PHE A 155 -15.58 -15.93 13.40
CA PHE A 155 -14.76 -14.84 12.84
C PHE A 155 -15.37 -14.29 11.54
N THR A 156 -15.91 -15.13 10.67
CA THR A 156 -16.56 -14.70 9.44
C THR A 156 -17.86 -13.94 9.73
N ASP A 157 -18.63 -14.38 10.72
CA ASP A 157 -19.83 -13.67 11.18
C ASP A 157 -19.50 -12.28 11.75
N GLN A 158 -18.40 -12.16 12.50
CA GLN A 158 -17.92 -10.87 13.00
C GLN A 158 -17.49 -9.92 11.87
N ILE A 159 -16.84 -10.44 10.83
CA ILE A 159 -16.49 -9.63 9.66
C ILE A 159 -17.75 -9.10 8.99
N GLU A 160 -18.76 -9.95 8.77
CA GLU A 160 -20.00 -9.57 8.12
C GLU A 160 -20.83 -8.57 8.94
N THR A 161 -20.94 -8.81 10.26
CA THR A 161 -21.82 -8.03 11.12
C THR A 161 -21.22 -6.73 11.63
N ASN A 162 -19.88 -6.67 11.78
CA ASN A 162 -19.20 -5.54 12.40
C ASN A 162 -18.25 -4.84 11.43
N THR A 163 -17.30 -5.59 10.83
CA THR A 163 -16.23 -4.98 10.01
C THR A 163 -16.78 -4.43 8.70
N TYR A 164 -17.62 -5.18 7.99
CA TYR A 164 -18.17 -4.73 6.70
C TYR A 164 -18.94 -3.40 6.78
N PRO A 165 -19.92 -3.20 7.70
CA PRO A 165 -20.59 -1.91 7.81
C PRO A 165 -19.65 -0.78 8.24
N ALA A 166 -18.64 -1.06 9.07
CA ALA A 166 -17.64 -0.07 9.49
C ALA A 166 -16.73 0.35 8.32
N LEU A 167 -16.26 -0.61 7.49
CA LEU A 167 -15.52 -0.33 6.25
C LEU A 167 -16.30 0.59 5.31
N LYS A 168 -17.58 0.29 5.12
CA LYS A 168 -18.44 1.11 4.26
C LYS A 168 -18.61 2.53 4.80
N ALA A 169 -18.76 2.70 6.12
CA ALA A 169 -18.83 4.01 6.76
C ALA A 169 -17.50 4.78 6.57
N ALA A 170 -16.36 4.16 6.87
CA ALA A 170 -15.04 4.77 6.73
C ALA A 170 -14.76 5.23 5.28
N LEU A 171 -15.10 4.43 4.27
CA LEU A 171 -14.92 4.81 2.87
C LEU A 171 -15.85 5.96 2.44
N ARG A 172 -17.05 6.07 3.04
CA ARG A 172 -17.94 7.23 2.83
C ARG A 172 -17.34 8.51 3.42
N ASP A 173 -16.72 8.41 4.60
CA ASP A 173 -16.04 9.55 5.24
C ASP A 173 -14.86 10.03 4.41
N VAL A 174 -14.05 9.11 3.85
CA VAL A 174 -12.98 9.43 2.90
C VAL A 174 -13.54 10.17 1.67
N ARG A 175 -14.62 9.66 1.08
CA ARG A 175 -15.27 10.29 -0.09
C ARG A 175 -15.85 11.67 0.23
N ALA A 176 -16.37 11.86 1.44
CA ALA A 176 -16.94 13.15 1.86
C ALA A 176 -15.85 14.21 2.02
N LYS A 177 -14.67 13.84 2.52
CA LYS A 177 -13.52 14.72 2.71
C LYS A 177 -12.78 15.03 1.41
N ALA A 178 -12.60 14.03 0.53
CA ALA A 178 -11.90 14.13 -0.74
C ALA A 178 -12.81 13.71 -1.92
N PRO A 179 -13.83 14.53 -2.27
CA PRO A 179 -14.85 14.13 -3.25
C PRO A 179 -14.31 13.97 -4.67
N GLY A 180 -13.20 14.66 -5.01
CA GLY A 180 -12.51 14.57 -6.29
C GLY A 180 -11.49 13.45 -6.38
N ALA A 181 -11.08 12.88 -5.25
CA ALA A 181 -9.99 11.92 -5.20
C ALA A 181 -10.34 10.58 -5.88
N ARG A 182 -9.33 9.98 -6.50
CA ARG A 182 -9.34 8.56 -6.83
C ARG A 182 -9.00 7.77 -5.58
N VAL A 183 -9.98 7.05 -5.01
CA VAL A 183 -9.80 6.26 -3.80
C VAL A 183 -9.60 4.80 -4.17
N ALA A 184 -8.52 4.18 -3.67
CA ALA A 184 -8.20 2.77 -3.83
C ALA A 184 -8.18 2.06 -2.46
N ALA A 185 -9.09 1.12 -2.26
CA ALA A 185 -9.11 0.21 -1.13
C ALA A 185 -8.40 -1.09 -1.52
N LEU A 186 -7.31 -1.40 -0.82
CA LEU A 186 -6.45 -2.54 -1.10
C LEU A 186 -6.89 -3.74 -0.26
N GLY A 187 -7.03 -4.91 -0.91
CA GLY A 187 -7.13 -6.18 -0.21
C GLY A 187 -5.81 -6.56 0.48
N TYR A 188 -5.86 -7.57 1.34
CA TYR A 188 -4.67 -8.09 2.01
C TYR A 188 -4.07 -9.25 1.21
N PRO A 189 -2.78 -9.22 0.85
CA PRO A 189 -2.07 -10.37 0.29
C PRO A 189 -2.17 -11.59 1.21
N TRP A 190 -2.20 -12.78 0.63
CA TRP A 190 -2.39 -14.01 1.39
C TRP A 190 -1.33 -14.24 2.47
N ILE A 191 -1.78 -14.53 3.69
CA ILE A 191 -0.91 -14.90 4.82
C ILE A 191 -0.62 -16.38 4.81
N THR A 192 -1.59 -17.21 4.39
CA THR A 192 -1.47 -18.68 4.37
C THR A 192 -1.66 -19.22 2.97
N PRO A 193 -1.07 -20.38 2.64
CA PRO A 193 -1.31 -21.07 1.38
C PRO A 193 -2.78 -21.50 1.24
N ALA A 194 -3.20 -21.80 0.00
CA ALA A 194 -4.58 -22.20 -0.29
C ALA A 194 -4.97 -23.54 0.31
N THR A 195 -4.00 -24.43 0.48
CA THR A 195 -4.23 -25.82 0.93
C THR A 195 -3.45 -26.13 2.20
N ALA A 196 -3.90 -27.16 2.89
CA ALA A 196 -3.20 -27.66 4.07
C ALA A 196 -1.74 -28.01 3.74
N ASP A 197 -0.82 -27.41 4.48
CA ASP A 197 0.62 -27.64 4.35
C ASP A 197 1.25 -27.88 5.72
N PRO A 198 1.56 -29.16 6.06
CA PRO A 198 2.20 -29.49 7.32
C PRO A 198 3.59 -28.86 7.50
N SER A 199 4.30 -28.54 6.41
CA SER A 199 5.63 -27.93 6.48
C SER A 199 5.57 -26.47 6.95
N CYS A 200 4.41 -25.82 6.82
CA CYS A 200 4.16 -24.46 7.26
C CYS A 200 4.22 -24.33 8.80
N PHE A 201 3.98 -25.40 9.55
CA PHE A 201 3.93 -25.36 11.02
C PHE A 201 5.21 -24.80 11.67
N ALA A 202 6.36 -25.07 11.07
CA ALA A 202 7.64 -24.54 11.57
C ALA A 202 7.76 -23.02 11.42
N LYS A 203 6.98 -22.41 10.53
CA LYS A 203 6.96 -20.97 10.23
C LYS A 203 5.76 -20.25 10.86
N LEU A 204 4.59 -20.88 10.73
CA LEU A 204 3.33 -20.49 11.36
C LEU A 204 2.83 -21.70 12.17
N PRO A 205 2.77 -21.63 13.51
CA PRO A 205 2.36 -22.76 14.34
C PRO A 205 0.83 -22.97 14.31
N ILE A 206 0.28 -23.08 13.10
CA ILE A 206 -1.14 -23.33 12.81
C ILE A 206 -1.25 -24.78 12.38
N ALA A 207 -2.27 -25.51 12.89
CA ALA A 207 -2.51 -26.88 12.48
C ALA A 207 -2.81 -26.97 10.99
N ALA A 208 -2.29 -28.01 10.31
CA ALA A 208 -2.37 -28.12 8.86
C ALA A 208 -3.82 -28.00 8.31
N GLY A 209 -4.80 -28.58 9.02
CA GLY A 209 -6.22 -28.47 8.65
C GLY A 209 -6.85 -27.12 8.94
N ASP A 210 -6.21 -26.27 9.78
CA ASP A 210 -6.67 -24.91 10.07
C ASP A 210 -6.10 -23.85 9.08
N ILE A 211 -5.10 -24.21 8.26
CA ILE A 211 -4.56 -23.31 7.23
C ILE A 211 -5.64 -22.86 6.26
N PRO A 212 -6.43 -23.75 5.63
CA PRO A 212 -7.54 -23.33 4.76
C PRO A 212 -8.62 -22.54 5.49
N TYR A 213 -8.84 -22.82 6.76
CA TYR A 213 -9.82 -22.08 7.58
C TYR A 213 -9.38 -20.62 7.81
N LEU A 214 -8.11 -20.39 8.17
CA LEU A 214 -7.60 -19.03 8.34
C LEU A 214 -7.58 -18.25 7.01
N ARG A 215 -7.27 -18.95 5.92
CA ARG A 215 -7.35 -18.38 4.57
C ARG A 215 -8.79 -17.98 4.19
N ASP A 216 -9.78 -18.79 4.54
CA ASP A 216 -11.19 -18.50 4.33
C ASP A 216 -11.63 -17.25 5.11
N ILE A 217 -11.21 -17.10 6.37
CA ILE A 217 -11.46 -15.89 7.16
C ILE A 217 -10.86 -14.65 6.47
N GLN A 218 -9.64 -14.75 5.95
CA GLN A 218 -9.00 -13.66 5.20
C GLN A 218 -9.73 -13.37 3.89
N ALA A 219 -10.23 -14.39 3.19
CA ALA A 219 -11.04 -14.23 1.99
C ALA A 219 -12.34 -13.45 2.26
N HIS A 220 -13.01 -13.73 3.40
CA HIS A 220 -14.19 -12.99 3.84
C HIS A 220 -13.86 -11.52 4.14
N LEU A 221 -12.72 -11.25 4.79
CA LEU A 221 -12.26 -9.88 5.02
C LEU A 221 -12.01 -9.14 3.69
N ASN A 222 -11.29 -9.76 2.76
CA ASN A 222 -11.03 -9.18 1.45
C ASN A 222 -12.34 -8.96 0.65
N ALA A 223 -13.29 -9.87 0.75
CA ALA A 223 -14.62 -9.70 0.15
C ALA A 223 -15.41 -8.54 0.78
N ALA A 224 -15.30 -8.33 2.09
CA ALA A 224 -15.91 -7.19 2.76
C ALA A 224 -15.30 -5.86 2.31
N VAL A 225 -13.95 -5.79 2.19
CA VAL A 225 -13.24 -4.62 1.63
C VAL A 225 -13.70 -4.35 0.20
N LYS A 226 -13.74 -5.39 -0.65
CA LYS A 226 -14.20 -5.28 -2.05
C LYS A 226 -15.61 -4.72 -2.15
N ARG A 227 -16.58 -5.32 -1.45
CA ARG A 227 -17.97 -4.86 -1.47
C ARG A 227 -18.11 -3.42 -0.98
N SER A 228 -17.37 -3.06 0.08
CA SER A 228 -17.38 -1.70 0.62
C SER A 228 -16.81 -0.70 -0.37
N ALA A 229 -15.75 -1.06 -1.09
CA ALA A 229 -15.16 -0.24 -2.15
C ALA A 229 -16.15 -0.03 -3.31
N GLU A 230 -16.73 -1.13 -3.84
CA GLU A 230 -17.70 -1.09 -4.94
C GLU A 230 -18.94 -0.25 -4.59
N GLU A 231 -19.47 -0.38 -3.39
CA GLU A 231 -20.67 0.35 -2.94
C GLU A 231 -20.42 1.83 -2.63
N THR A 232 -19.17 2.23 -2.47
CA THR A 232 -18.77 3.63 -2.22
C THR A 232 -18.08 4.29 -3.40
N GLY A 233 -17.94 3.57 -4.53
CA GLY A 233 -17.27 4.06 -5.73
C GLY A 233 -15.74 4.16 -5.59
N ALA A 234 -15.13 3.44 -4.65
CA ALA A 234 -13.69 3.26 -4.59
C ALA A 234 -13.23 2.12 -5.52
N VAL A 235 -12.00 2.17 -5.96
CA VAL A 235 -11.36 1.07 -6.71
C VAL A 235 -10.92 0.01 -5.72
N TYR A 236 -11.27 -1.24 -5.93
CA TYR A 236 -10.70 -2.35 -5.17
C TYR A 236 -9.43 -2.86 -5.86
N VAL A 237 -8.33 -2.94 -5.12
CA VAL A 237 -7.08 -3.55 -5.60
C VAL A 237 -6.99 -4.98 -5.06
N ASP A 238 -7.14 -5.95 -5.95
CA ASP A 238 -7.21 -7.37 -5.62
C ASP A 238 -5.83 -8.04 -5.70
N PHE A 239 -5.31 -8.46 -4.55
CA PHE A 239 -4.05 -9.21 -4.50
C PHE A 239 -4.24 -10.73 -4.53
N SER A 240 -5.45 -11.25 -4.61
CA SER A 240 -5.72 -12.68 -4.44
C SER A 240 -4.95 -13.58 -5.42
N GLN A 241 -4.83 -13.15 -6.69
CA GLN A 241 -4.09 -13.92 -7.69
C GLN A 241 -2.58 -13.65 -7.65
N VAL A 242 -2.19 -12.37 -7.56
CA VAL A 242 -0.79 -11.97 -7.64
C VAL A 242 0.03 -12.30 -6.39
N SER A 243 -0.63 -12.55 -5.26
CA SER A 243 0.03 -12.99 -4.01
C SER A 243 -0.04 -14.51 -3.77
N GLU A 244 -0.61 -15.28 -4.71
CA GLU A 244 -0.64 -16.74 -4.58
C GLU A 244 0.76 -17.32 -4.61
N GLY A 245 1.08 -18.18 -3.62
CA GLY A 245 2.43 -18.77 -3.47
C GLY A 245 3.48 -17.81 -2.88
N HIS A 246 3.06 -16.61 -2.45
CA HIS A 246 3.91 -15.62 -1.80
C HIS A 246 3.57 -15.39 -0.32
N ASP A 247 2.84 -16.32 0.28
CA ASP A 247 2.42 -16.31 1.67
C ASP A 247 3.58 -16.54 2.66
N ALA A 248 3.28 -16.53 3.96
CA ALA A 248 4.27 -16.66 5.02
C ALA A 248 4.94 -18.05 5.09
N CYS A 249 4.37 -19.06 4.42
CA CYS A 249 4.94 -20.40 4.36
C CYS A 249 5.91 -20.58 3.18
N ALA A 250 5.88 -19.67 2.21
CA ALA A 250 6.78 -19.67 1.07
C ALA A 250 8.25 -19.43 1.46
N ASP A 251 9.16 -19.68 0.54
CA ASP A 251 10.58 -19.47 0.75
C ASP A 251 10.95 -17.99 0.91
N ARG A 252 12.01 -17.71 1.68
CA ARG A 252 12.42 -16.36 2.04
C ARG A 252 12.62 -15.41 0.84
N GLY A 253 13.03 -15.93 -0.31
CA GLY A 253 13.25 -15.13 -1.53
C GLY A 253 11.99 -14.83 -2.33
N THR A 254 10.88 -15.52 -2.03
CA THR A 254 9.62 -15.42 -2.79
C THR A 254 8.46 -14.90 -1.97
N ARG A 255 8.46 -15.10 -0.65
CA ARG A 255 7.37 -14.65 0.22
C ARG A 255 7.26 -13.13 0.27
N TRP A 256 6.03 -12.65 0.26
CA TRP A 256 5.72 -11.24 0.51
C TRP A 256 5.40 -10.99 1.97
N ILE A 257 4.83 -12.00 2.64
CA ILE A 257 4.43 -11.94 4.05
C ILE A 257 5.44 -12.69 4.90
N GLU A 258 5.91 -12.06 5.96
CA GLU A 258 6.83 -12.70 6.89
C GLU A 258 6.09 -13.68 7.81
N PRO A 259 6.70 -14.82 8.16
CA PRO A 259 6.11 -15.78 9.09
C PRO A 259 6.13 -15.27 10.53
N LEU A 260 5.41 -15.97 11.41
CA LEU A 260 5.45 -15.68 12.85
C LEU A 260 6.82 -16.03 13.46
N LEU A 261 7.36 -17.20 13.08
CA LEU A 261 8.69 -17.65 13.52
C LEU A 261 9.71 -17.40 12.40
N PHE A 262 10.92 -16.98 12.79
CA PHE A 262 12.01 -16.66 11.85
C PHE A 262 11.68 -15.53 10.87
N SER A 263 10.85 -14.57 11.30
CA SER A 263 10.59 -13.32 10.57
C SER A 263 11.90 -12.53 10.38
N ALA A 264 12.04 -11.92 9.19
CA ALA A 264 13.09 -10.94 8.94
C ALA A 264 12.63 -9.52 9.30
N ASN A 265 11.33 -9.30 9.43
CA ASN A 265 10.76 -8.02 9.85
C ASN A 265 10.70 -7.91 11.38
N LEU A 266 10.66 -6.67 11.87
CA LEU A 266 10.42 -6.39 13.29
C LEU A 266 9.00 -6.79 13.72
N VAL A 267 8.04 -6.74 12.80
CA VAL A 267 6.65 -7.16 13.03
C VAL A 267 6.36 -8.38 12.15
N PRO A 268 6.15 -9.58 12.74
CA PRO A 268 5.83 -10.78 11.98
C PRO A 268 4.40 -10.75 11.42
N VAL A 269 4.10 -11.63 10.46
CA VAL A 269 2.80 -11.77 9.77
C VAL A 269 2.40 -10.50 9.01
N HIS A 270 3.40 -9.71 8.57
CA HIS A 270 3.22 -8.48 7.81
C HIS A 270 4.02 -8.53 6.51
N PRO A 271 3.70 -7.68 5.54
CA PRO A 271 4.48 -7.58 4.32
C PRO A 271 5.93 -7.23 4.63
N ASN A 272 6.85 -7.87 3.91
CA ASN A 272 8.26 -7.49 3.91
C ASN A 272 8.53 -6.46 2.79
N ALA A 273 9.77 -5.99 2.70
CA ALA A 273 10.14 -4.99 1.67
C ALA A 273 9.88 -5.46 0.22
N LEU A 274 9.87 -6.77 -0.05
CA LEU A 274 9.44 -7.29 -1.36
C LEU A 274 7.93 -7.17 -1.50
N GLY A 275 7.16 -7.55 -0.47
CA GLY A 275 5.71 -7.44 -0.43
C GLY A 275 5.26 -6.00 -0.66
N GLU A 276 5.84 -5.04 0.06
CA GLU A 276 5.53 -3.61 -0.11
C GLU A 276 5.75 -3.13 -1.55
N ARG A 277 6.88 -3.48 -2.17
CA ARG A 277 7.13 -3.13 -3.58
C ARG A 277 6.16 -3.80 -4.55
N ARG A 278 5.74 -5.03 -4.27
CA ARG A 278 4.78 -5.75 -5.11
C ARG A 278 3.37 -5.20 -4.95
N MET A 279 2.97 -4.84 -3.72
CA MET A 279 1.72 -4.13 -3.47
C MET A 279 1.69 -2.80 -4.21
N ALA A 280 2.76 -2.01 -4.14
CA ALA A 280 2.88 -0.77 -4.88
C ALA A 280 2.74 -0.96 -6.39
N GLY A 281 3.54 -1.85 -6.99
CA GLY A 281 3.55 -2.08 -8.43
C GLY A 281 2.18 -2.52 -8.94
N HIS A 282 1.54 -3.50 -8.28
CA HIS A 282 0.20 -3.94 -8.67
C HIS A 282 -0.87 -2.85 -8.47
N THR A 283 -0.75 -2.03 -7.42
CA THR A 283 -1.64 -0.88 -7.21
C THR A 283 -1.49 0.14 -8.33
N MET A 284 -0.27 0.48 -8.73
CA MET A 284 -0.02 1.39 -9.85
C MET A 284 -0.58 0.84 -11.16
N GLU A 285 -0.37 -0.44 -11.46
CA GLU A 285 -0.94 -1.14 -12.62
C GLU A 285 -2.48 -1.02 -12.66
N VAL A 286 -3.17 -1.41 -11.56
CA VAL A 286 -4.64 -1.33 -11.46
C VAL A 286 -5.14 0.10 -11.60
N LEU A 287 -4.39 1.06 -11.11
CA LEU A 287 -4.72 2.48 -11.19
C LEU A 287 -4.24 3.15 -12.48
N GLY A 288 -3.47 2.49 -13.38
CA GLY A 288 -2.91 3.10 -14.58
C GLY A 288 -2.03 4.31 -14.25
N LEU A 289 -1.15 4.14 -13.27
CA LEU A 289 -0.19 5.18 -12.81
C LEU A 289 1.26 4.87 -13.24
N ASP A 290 1.45 3.87 -14.12
CA ASP A 290 2.76 3.38 -14.61
C ASP A 290 3.39 4.35 -15.63
#